data_064d2db363a9d2d36a31aec6ff044ee5
#
_entry.id   064d2db363a9d2d36a31aec6ff044ee5
#
_cell.length_a   1.000
_cell.length_b   1.000
_cell.length_c   1.000
_cell.angle_alpha   90.00
_cell.angle_beta   90.00
_cell.angle_gamma   90.00
#
_symmetry.space_group_name_H-M   'P 1'
#
loop_
_entity.id
_entity.type
_entity.pdbx_description
1 polymer ?
#
loop_
_entity_poly.entity_id
_entity_poly.type
_entity_poly.pdbx_seq_one_letter_code
_entity_poly.pdbx_strand_id
1 'polypeptide(L)'
;METVERLLRHLLLILVLMAVWSCGTAQKDLKATSGFVLTSDTRIVVTDVSNDTGQVVDVDVIGLFWDALSEALRKQNLLWTKGSAGTPLRLEAHILKYKKGNALGRWFTPGFGKTLLAVRCDLKEGTQVLATVEARRSISFGDGPLMGAWKKIFASVAEETVQELRTRMGGSRPLGETP
;
A
#
# COMPACT_ATOMS: atom_id res chain seq x y z
N MET A 1 27.01 -17.48 -39.77
CA MET A 1 25.85 -17.93 -39.00
C MET A 1 26.14 -17.85 -37.49
N GLU A 2 27.28 -18.31 -37.01
CA GLU A 2 27.63 -18.27 -35.55
C GLU A 2 27.65 -16.87 -34.90
N THR A 3 28.04 -15.84 -35.63
CA THR A 3 28.07 -14.46 -35.09
C THR A 3 26.68 -13.90 -34.80
N VAL A 4 25.69 -14.23 -35.62
CA VAL A 4 24.30 -13.79 -35.43
C VAL A 4 23.66 -14.50 -34.25
N GLU A 5 23.92 -15.79 -34.07
CA GLU A 5 23.45 -16.55 -32.90
C GLU A 5 24.03 -16.03 -31.58
N ARG A 6 25.33 -15.69 -31.57
CA ARG A 6 25.97 -15.10 -30.38
C ARG A 6 25.36 -13.75 -30.04
N LEU A 7 25.10 -12.91 -31.04
CA LEU A 7 24.48 -11.60 -30.85
C LEU A 7 23.05 -11.74 -30.28
N LEU A 8 22.27 -12.65 -30.85
CA LEU A 8 20.90 -12.93 -30.40
C LEU A 8 20.86 -13.43 -28.95
N ARG A 9 21.81 -14.31 -28.59
CA ARG A 9 21.95 -14.85 -27.24
C ARG A 9 22.33 -13.78 -26.20
N HIS A 10 23.20 -12.84 -26.56
CA HIS A 10 23.55 -11.71 -25.68
C HIS A 10 22.41 -10.71 -25.55
N LEU A 11 21.67 -10.47 -26.64
CA LEU A 11 20.48 -9.61 -26.62
C LEU A 11 19.38 -10.18 -25.71
N LEU A 12 19.17 -11.50 -25.80
CA LEU A 12 18.21 -12.21 -24.94
C LEU A 12 18.61 -12.17 -23.46
N LEU A 13 19.90 -12.35 -23.16
CA LEU A 13 20.44 -12.24 -21.81
C LEU A 13 20.26 -10.81 -21.22
N ILE A 14 20.52 -9.78 -22.01
CA ILE A 14 20.33 -8.39 -21.59
C ILE A 14 18.84 -8.11 -21.34
N LEU A 15 17.94 -8.64 -22.18
CA LEU A 15 16.50 -8.48 -22.02
C LEU A 15 15.98 -9.15 -20.74
N VAL A 16 16.51 -10.35 -20.41
CA VAL A 16 16.18 -11.07 -19.18
C VAL A 16 16.74 -10.36 -17.96
N LEU A 17 17.97 -9.81 -18.02
CA LEU A 17 18.53 -9.03 -16.92
C LEU A 17 17.74 -7.74 -16.65
N MET A 18 17.23 -7.07 -17.67
CA MET A 18 16.40 -5.86 -17.48
C MET A 18 15.03 -6.17 -16.87
N ALA A 19 14.49 -7.37 -17.06
CA ALA A 19 13.19 -7.76 -16.50
C ALA A 19 13.20 -7.94 -14.98
N VAL A 20 14.37 -8.23 -14.36
CA VAL A 20 14.48 -8.43 -12.91
C VAL A 20 14.60 -7.13 -12.08
N TRP A 21 14.77 -5.97 -12.71
CA TRP A 21 14.98 -4.68 -12.01
C TRP A 21 13.70 -3.86 -11.82
N SER A 22 12.54 -4.40 -12.18
CA SER A 22 11.24 -3.71 -12.11
C SER A 22 10.49 -4.00 -10.80
N CYS A 23 11.15 -3.93 -9.64
CA CYS A 23 10.46 -4.03 -8.35
C CYS A 23 10.25 -2.62 -7.77
N GLY A 24 9.01 -2.14 -7.78
CA GLY A 24 8.62 -0.94 -7.02
C GLY A 24 8.93 -1.17 -5.54
N THR A 25 9.60 -0.21 -4.89
CA THR A 25 9.92 -0.31 -3.47
C THR A 25 8.68 -0.02 -2.61
N ALA A 26 8.20 -1.04 -1.90
CA ALA A 26 7.23 -0.89 -0.82
C ALA A 26 7.99 -0.98 0.51
N GLN A 27 7.82 0.00 1.38
CA GLN A 27 8.34 -0.02 2.74
C GLN A 27 7.17 0.01 3.71
N LYS A 28 7.17 -0.93 4.65
CA LYS A 28 6.14 -1.07 5.68
C LYS A 28 6.79 -1.15 7.04
N ASP A 29 6.21 -0.50 8.02
CA ASP A 29 6.54 -0.64 9.43
C ASP A 29 5.24 -0.73 10.22
N LEU A 30 5.13 -1.73 11.10
CA LEU A 30 3.99 -1.90 11.99
C LEU A 30 4.47 -1.88 13.43
N LYS A 31 3.91 -0.97 14.21
CA LYS A 31 4.04 -0.90 15.66
C LYS A 31 2.69 -1.32 16.25
N ALA A 32 2.66 -2.45 16.93
CA ALA A 32 1.46 -2.95 17.61
C ALA A 32 1.68 -3.00 19.12
N THR A 33 0.63 -2.71 19.87
CA THR A 33 0.59 -2.98 21.30
C THR A 33 0.58 -4.48 21.51
N SER A 34 1.48 -4.99 22.35
CA SER A 34 1.60 -6.42 22.65
C SER A 34 0.28 -6.96 23.25
N GLY A 35 -0.20 -8.07 22.69
CA GLY A 35 -1.34 -8.81 23.22
C GLY A 35 -2.68 -8.60 22.53
N PHE A 36 -2.82 -7.64 21.61
CA PHE A 36 -4.04 -7.52 20.81
C PHE A 36 -4.01 -8.45 19.58
N VAL A 37 -5.08 -9.21 19.38
CA VAL A 37 -5.23 -10.13 18.24
C VAL A 37 -6.53 -9.83 17.51
N LEU A 38 -6.45 -9.66 16.19
CA LEU A 38 -7.64 -9.58 15.32
C LEU A 38 -8.30 -10.97 15.23
N THR A 39 -9.55 -11.05 15.63
CA THR A 39 -10.36 -12.28 15.53
C THR A 39 -11.22 -12.24 14.24
N SER A 40 -11.85 -13.37 13.90
CA SER A 40 -12.80 -13.46 12.79
C SER A 40 -13.99 -12.50 12.94
N ASP A 41 -14.32 -12.15 14.18
CA ASP A 41 -15.46 -11.29 14.51
C ASP A 41 -15.07 -9.81 14.60
N THR A 42 -13.78 -9.50 14.54
CA THR A 42 -13.30 -8.12 14.53
C THR A 42 -13.85 -7.37 13.33
N ARG A 43 -14.43 -6.20 13.58
CA ARG A 43 -14.91 -5.29 12.55
C ARG A 43 -14.24 -3.95 12.72
N ILE A 44 -13.90 -3.31 11.59
CA ILE A 44 -13.16 -2.07 11.54
C ILE A 44 -13.97 -1.07 10.71
N VAL A 45 -14.08 0.15 11.19
CA VAL A 45 -14.68 1.27 10.47
C VAL A 45 -13.60 2.34 10.23
N VAL A 46 -13.52 2.85 9.02
CA VAL A 46 -12.72 4.05 8.72
C VAL A 46 -13.46 5.24 9.31
N THR A 47 -12.87 5.97 10.23
CA THR A 47 -13.51 7.08 10.92
C THR A 47 -12.95 8.43 10.55
N ASP A 48 -11.70 8.47 10.10
CA ASP A 48 -11.06 9.69 9.64
C ASP A 48 -9.96 9.41 8.63
N VAL A 49 -9.83 10.31 7.66
CA VAL A 49 -8.67 10.37 6.75
C VAL A 49 -8.26 11.83 6.62
N SER A 50 -7.06 12.17 7.06
CA SER A 50 -6.53 13.52 7.00
C SER A 50 -5.41 13.69 5.98
N ASN A 51 -5.30 14.89 5.43
CA ASN A 51 -4.18 15.29 4.58
C ASN A 51 -3.16 16.07 5.41
N ASP A 52 -2.18 15.35 5.96
CA ASP A 52 -1.12 15.91 6.81
C ASP A 52 0.14 16.26 5.99
N THR A 53 0.02 16.36 4.67
CA THR A 53 1.17 16.71 3.80
C THR A 53 1.60 18.17 3.93
N GLY A 54 0.75 19.02 4.51
CA GLY A 54 0.94 20.48 4.55
C GLY A 54 0.77 21.15 3.18
N GLN A 55 0.30 20.43 2.16
CA GLN A 55 0.13 20.92 0.79
C GLN A 55 -1.32 20.83 0.33
N VAL A 56 -1.75 21.81 -0.45
CA VAL A 56 -2.99 21.72 -1.20
C VAL A 56 -2.71 20.86 -2.45
N VAL A 57 -3.47 19.81 -2.63
CA VAL A 57 -3.36 18.91 -3.77
C VAL A 57 -4.55 19.09 -4.73
N ASP A 58 -4.30 18.91 -6.01
CA ASP A 58 -5.27 19.10 -7.10
C ASP A 58 -6.27 17.92 -7.27
N VAL A 59 -6.23 16.96 -6.36
CA VAL A 59 -7.09 15.76 -6.35
C VAL A 59 -7.59 15.49 -4.95
N ASP A 60 -8.76 14.89 -4.85
CA ASP A 60 -9.33 14.43 -3.57
C ASP A 60 -8.59 13.19 -3.05
N VAL A 61 -7.44 13.42 -2.42
CA VAL A 61 -6.62 12.34 -1.85
C VAL A 61 -7.29 11.70 -0.63
N ILE A 62 -8.11 12.47 0.10
CA ILE A 62 -8.83 12.03 1.29
C ILE A 62 -9.90 11.02 0.88
N GLY A 63 -10.81 11.40 -0.03
CA GLY A 63 -11.86 10.51 -0.53
C GLY A 63 -11.29 9.26 -1.21
N LEU A 64 -10.26 9.42 -2.05
CA LEU A 64 -9.61 8.30 -2.72
C LEU A 64 -9.01 7.28 -1.73
N PHE A 65 -8.40 7.75 -0.65
CA PHE A 65 -7.81 6.86 0.34
C PHE A 65 -8.86 6.24 1.27
N TRP A 66 -9.89 7.00 1.63
CA TRP A 66 -11.05 6.49 2.36
C TRP A 66 -11.72 5.31 1.63
N ASP A 67 -12.02 5.50 0.34
CA ASP A 67 -12.63 4.46 -0.50
C ASP A 67 -11.72 3.24 -0.62
N ALA A 68 -10.42 3.47 -0.82
CA ALA A 68 -9.43 2.40 -0.94
C ALA A 68 -9.32 1.57 0.34
N LEU A 69 -9.28 2.21 1.52
CA LEU A 69 -9.24 1.52 2.82
C LEU A 69 -10.54 0.73 3.07
N SER A 70 -11.69 1.35 2.79
CA SER A 70 -12.99 0.69 2.94
C SER A 70 -13.09 -0.55 2.06
N GLU A 71 -12.63 -0.46 0.81
CA GLU A 71 -12.61 -1.60 -0.12
C GLU A 71 -11.62 -2.69 0.32
N ALA A 72 -10.43 -2.31 0.80
CA ALA A 72 -9.45 -3.26 1.31
C ALA A 72 -9.97 -4.01 2.55
N LEU A 73 -10.61 -3.31 3.48
CA LEU A 73 -11.27 -3.91 4.65
C LEU A 73 -12.40 -4.85 4.23
N ARG A 74 -13.20 -4.47 3.23
CA ARG A 74 -14.28 -5.28 2.69
C ARG A 74 -13.76 -6.60 2.09
N LYS A 75 -12.70 -6.54 1.28
CA LYS A 75 -12.04 -7.73 0.69
C LYS A 75 -11.53 -8.70 1.75
N GLN A 76 -11.14 -8.20 2.91
CA GLN A 76 -10.64 -9.00 4.02
C GLN A 76 -11.71 -9.42 5.04
N ASN A 77 -12.99 -9.12 4.77
CA ASN A 77 -14.12 -9.34 5.69
C ASN A 77 -13.96 -8.64 7.06
N LEU A 78 -13.24 -7.53 7.10
CA LEU A 78 -13.01 -6.74 8.30
C LEU A 78 -13.87 -5.48 8.36
N LEU A 79 -14.52 -5.07 7.25
CA LEU A 79 -15.31 -3.85 7.21
C LEU A 79 -16.56 -3.98 8.09
N TRP A 80 -16.74 -3.02 8.99
CA TRP A 80 -17.97 -2.87 9.73
C TRP A 80 -19.10 -2.32 8.84
N THR A 81 -20.29 -2.91 8.92
CA THR A 81 -21.49 -2.46 8.22
C THR A 81 -22.66 -2.41 9.20
N LYS A 82 -23.72 -1.66 8.83
CA LYS A 82 -24.96 -1.65 9.62
C LYS A 82 -25.49 -3.08 9.75
N GLY A 83 -25.58 -3.59 10.98
CA GLY A 83 -25.98 -4.98 11.26
C GLY A 83 -24.83 -5.91 11.66
N SER A 84 -23.59 -5.47 11.57
CA SER A 84 -22.46 -6.19 12.20
C SER A 84 -22.62 -6.20 13.71
N ALA A 85 -22.33 -7.36 14.33
CA ALA A 85 -22.36 -7.48 15.78
C ALA A 85 -21.18 -6.74 16.42
N GLY A 86 -21.37 -6.24 17.64
CA GLY A 86 -20.29 -5.64 18.44
C GLY A 86 -19.95 -4.20 18.09
N THR A 87 -19.00 -3.65 18.84
CA THR A 87 -18.45 -2.29 18.62
C THR A 87 -17.27 -2.39 17.67
N PRO A 88 -17.25 -1.64 16.56
CA PRO A 88 -16.15 -1.68 15.63
C PRO A 88 -14.91 -1.00 16.20
N LEU A 89 -13.74 -1.49 15.81
CA LEU A 89 -12.49 -0.76 15.94
C LEU A 89 -12.48 0.42 14.95
N ARG A 90 -11.83 1.50 15.31
CA ARG A 90 -11.73 2.71 14.52
C ARG A 90 -10.39 2.74 13.80
N LEU A 91 -10.40 2.99 12.50
CA LEU A 91 -9.21 3.22 11.70
C LEU A 91 -9.13 4.69 11.33
N GLU A 92 -8.10 5.36 11.79
CA GLU A 92 -7.78 6.74 11.44
C GLU A 92 -6.53 6.73 10.56
N ALA A 93 -6.55 7.49 9.47
CA ALA A 93 -5.49 7.48 8.48
C ALA A 93 -4.98 8.89 8.20
N HIS A 94 -3.66 9.02 8.10
CA HIS A 94 -2.94 10.28 7.90
C HIS A 94 -2.09 10.18 6.64
N ILE A 95 -2.37 11.01 5.64
CA ILE A 95 -1.56 11.09 4.43
C ILE A 95 -0.38 12.01 4.71
N LEU A 96 0.79 11.41 4.96
CA LEU A 96 2.00 12.14 5.35
C LEU A 96 2.73 12.74 4.15
N LYS A 97 2.64 12.08 2.99
CA LYS A 97 3.27 12.55 1.75
C LYS A 97 2.53 12.03 0.54
N TYR A 98 2.26 12.93 -0.38
CA TYR A 98 1.71 12.59 -1.69
C TYR A 98 2.41 13.35 -2.80
N LYS A 99 2.72 12.65 -3.89
CA LYS A 99 3.22 13.22 -5.14
C LYS A 99 2.54 12.48 -6.29
N LYS A 100 1.74 13.20 -7.07
CA LYS A 100 0.98 12.63 -8.19
C LYS A 100 1.88 12.02 -9.28
N GLY A 101 3.07 12.57 -9.44
CA GLY A 101 3.98 12.18 -10.51
C GLY A 101 3.53 12.68 -11.88
N ASN A 102 4.40 12.53 -12.87
CA ASN A 102 4.13 12.91 -14.26
C ASN A 102 4.41 11.71 -15.18
N ALA A 103 3.39 11.29 -15.95
CA ALA A 103 3.50 10.17 -16.87
C ALA A 103 4.58 10.40 -17.93
N LEU A 104 4.67 11.61 -18.50
CA LEU A 104 5.68 11.98 -19.48
C LEU A 104 7.09 11.97 -18.89
N GLY A 105 7.28 12.53 -17.69
CA GLY A 105 8.57 12.52 -17.01
C GLY A 105 9.08 11.12 -16.71
N ARG A 106 8.18 10.15 -16.45
CA ARG A 106 8.55 8.73 -16.27
C ARG A 106 9.07 8.09 -17.55
N TRP A 107 8.59 8.52 -18.72
CA TRP A 107 8.98 7.98 -20.02
C TRP A 107 10.36 8.44 -20.45
N PHE A 108 10.70 9.71 -20.22
CA PHE A 108 11.90 10.32 -20.77
C PHE A 108 13.12 10.27 -19.85
N THR A 109 12.92 10.13 -18.53
CA THR A 109 14.03 10.19 -17.58
C THR A 109 13.84 9.19 -16.43
N PRO A 110 14.68 8.15 -16.31
CA PRO A 110 14.64 7.21 -15.19
C PRO A 110 14.75 7.96 -13.85
N GLY A 111 13.77 7.73 -12.97
CA GLY A 111 13.70 8.38 -11.66
C GLY A 111 12.90 9.68 -11.60
N PHE A 112 12.62 10.34 -12.73
CA PHE A 112 11.72 11.49 -12.80
C PHE A 112 10.24 11.06 -12.90
N GLY A 113 9.33 11.90 -12.40
CA GLY A 113 7.89 11.69 -12.53
C GLY A 113 7.32 10.57 -11.67
N LYS A 114 8.02 10.10 -10.62
CA LYS A 114 7.52 9.08 -9.69
C LYS A 114 6.25 9.56 -8.98
N THR A 115 5.25 8.68 -8.92
CA THR A 115 4.12 8.83 -7.99
C THR A 115 4.55 8.29 -6.63
N LEU A 116 4.26 9.00 -5.55
CA LEU A 116 4.62 8.60 -4.20
C LEU A 116 3.42 8.81 -3.28
N LEU A 117 3.16 7.84 -2.40
CA LEU A 117 2.22 7.94 -1.29
C LEU A 117 2.89 7.39 -0.04
N ALA A 118 2.86 8.16 1.05
CA ALA A 118 3.23 7.71 2.39
C ALA A 118 2.08 8.04 3.35
N VAL A 119 1.70 7.05 4.15
CA VAL A 119 0.57 7.14 5.07
C VAL A 119 0.94 6.55 6.42
N ARG A 120 0.24 6.99 7.46
CA ARG A 120 0.16 6.36 8.76
C ARG A 120 -1.30 6.04 9.06
N CYS A 121 -1.57 4.83 9.50
CA CYS A 121 -2.89 4.37 9.88
C CYS A 121 -2.86 3.88 11.32
N ASP A 122 -3.70 4.46 12.17
CA ASP A 122 -3.84 4.13 13.57
C ASP A 122 -5.14 3.35 13.80
N LEU A 123 -5.03 2.10 14.28
CA LEU A 123 -6.16 1.28 14.68
C LEU A 123 -6.43 1.51 16.17
N LYS A 124 -7.66 1.90 16.50
CA LYS A 124 -8.05 2.32 17.86
C LYS A 124 -9.24 1.55 18.40
N GLU A 125 -9.23 1.33 19.71
CA GLU A 125 -10.38 0.96 20.51
C GLU A 125 -10.70 2.11 21.47
N GLY A 126 -11.83 2.77 21.27
CA GLY A 126 -12.11 4.02 21.96
C GLY A 126 -11.03 5.07 21.70
N THR A 127 -10.28 5.45 22.74
CA THR A 127 -9.16 6.38 22.65
C THR A 127 -7.78 5.70 22.59
N GLN A 128 -7.74 4.39 22.84
CA GLN A 128 -6.48 3.63 22.88
C GLN A 128 -6.04 3.24 21.47
N VAL A 129 -4.79 3.53 21.13
CA VAL A 129 -4.16 3.04 19.89
C VAL A 129 -3.69 1.60 20.13
N LEU A 130 -4.23 0.67 19.36
CA LEU A 130 -3.87 -0.75 19.38
C LEU A 130 -2.73 -1.07 18.43
N ALA A 131 -2.72 -0.42 17.28
CA ALA A 131 -1.68 -0.59 16.27
C ALA A 131 -1.52 0.66 15.42
N THR A 132 -0.28 0.92 14.99
CA THR A 132 0.05 1.92 13.98
C THR A 132 0.77 1.23 12.83
N VAL A 133 0.29 1.44 11.62
CA VAL A 133 0.92 0.98 10.38
C VAL A 133 1.42 2.19 9.61
N GLU A 134 2.71 2.23 9.32
CA GLU A 134 3.28 3.18 8.39
C GLU A 134 3.58 2.45 7.07
N ALA A 135 3.01 2.94 5.98
CA ALA A 135 3.20 2.39 4.65
C ALA A 135 3.66 3.48 3.68
N ARG A 136 4.64 3.13 2.86
CA ARG A 136 5.15 4.01 1.82
C ARG A 136 5.34 3.23 0.54
N ARG A 137 4.76 3.75 -0.55
CA ARG A 137 4.90 3.17 -1.87
C ARG A 137 5.28 4.24 -2.89
N SER A 138 6.12 3.84 -3.84
CA SER A 138 6.41 4.66 -5.02
C SER A 138 6.17 3.84 -6.28
N ILE A 139 5.57 4.47 -7.28
CA ILE A 139 5.39 3.91 -8.62
C ILE A 139 6.35 4.65 -9.54
N SER A 140 7.29 3.91 -10.15
CA SER A 140 8.30 4.42 -11.07
C SER A 140 8.11 3.85 -12.49
N PHE A 141 9.07 4.09 -13.37
CA PHE A 141 9.15 3.50 -14.70
C PHE A 141 9.20 1.96 -14.60
N GLY A 142 8.40 1.25 -15.37
CA GLY A 142 8.31 -0.23 -15.33
C GLY A 142 6.98 -0.76 -14.81
N ASP A 143 6.27 0.01 -13.98
CA ASP A 143 4.91 -0.34 -13.52
C ASP A 143 3.83 -0.04 -14.59
N GLY A 144 4.28 0.17 -15.85
CA GLY A 144 3.47 0.40 -17.04
C GLY A 144 3.12 1.87 -17.32
N PRO A 145 2.86 2.23 -18.60
CA PRO A 145 2.52 3.58 -19.05
C PRO A 145 1.08 3.96 -18.69
N LEU A 146 0.55 3.47 -17.58
CA LEU A 146 -0.86 3.60 -17.25
C LEU A 146 -1.20 5.05 -16.88
N MET A 147 -1.95 5.69 -17.76
CA MET A 147 -2.78 6.84 -17.38
C MET A 147 -3.61 6.41 -16.18
N GLY A 148 -3.48 7.12 -15.05
CA GLY A 148 -4.18 6.76 -13.81
C GLY A 148 -3.38 5.92 -12.80
N ALA A 149 -2.08 5.66 -13.01
CA ALA A 149 -1.21 5.00 -12.03
C ALA A 149 -1.26 5.67 -10.64
N TRP A 150 -1.45 7.00 -10.61
CA TRP A 150 -1.61 7.77 -9.39
C TRP A 150 -2.87 7.41 -8.59
N LYS A 151 -3.94 6.88 -9.23
CA LYS A 151 -5.12 6.35 -8.52
C LYS A 151 -4.84 4.97 -7.92
N LYS A 152 -4.13 4.12 -8.64
CA LYS A 152 -3.81 2.76 -8.20
C LYS A 152 -2.94 2.72 -6.95
N ILE A 153 -2.14 3.75 -6.70
CA ILE A 153 -1.27 3.80 -5.53
C ILE A 153 -2.07 3.77 -4.22
N PHE A 154 -3.25 4.42 -4.19
CA PHE A 154 -4.12 4.43 -3.01
C PHE A 154 -4.63 3.03 -2.70
N ALA A 155 -5.15 2.32 -3.72
CA ALA A 155 -5.61 0.93 -3.56
C ALA A 155 -4.48 0.01 -3.09
N SER A 156 -3.29 0.11 -3.69
CA SER A 156 -2.15 -0.71 -3.31
C SER A 156 -1.70 -0.47 -1.87
N VAL A 157 -1.61 0.80 -1.45
CA VAL A 157 -1.20 1.13 -0.07
C VAL A 157 -2.26 0.71 0.94
N ALA A 158 -3.55 0.87 0.61
CA ALA A 158 -4.65 0.42 1.47
C ALA A 158 -4.65 -1.10 1.64
N GLU A 159 -4.50 -1.85 0.54
CA GLU A 159 -4.40 -3.32 0.59
C GLU A 159 -3.19 -3.78 1.41
N GLU A 160 -2.04 -3.16 1.23
CA GLU A 160 -0.83 -3.45 2.00
C GLU A 160 -1.02 -3.16 3.49
N THR A 161 -1.66 -2.03 3.83
CA THR A 161 -1.95 -1.64 5.22
C THR A 161 -2.87 -2.65 5.90
N VAL A 162 -3.99 -2.99 5.25
CA VAL A 162 -4.98 -3.93 5.82
C VAL A 162 -4.41 -5.35 5.90
N GLN A 163 -3.62 -5.77 4.92
CA GLN A 163 -2.94 -7.07 4.94
C GLN A 163 -1.92 -7.15 6.08
N GLU A 164 -1.16 -6.08 6.32
CA GLU A 164 -0.19 -6.01 7.41
C GLU A 164 -0.88 -6.13 8.78
N LEU A 165 -1.98 -5.38 8.98
CA LEU A 165 -2.82 -5.51 10.17
C LEU A 165 -3.28 -6.96 10.37
N ARG A 166 -3.83 -7.58 9.32
CA ARG A 166 -4.33 -8.96 9.38
C ARG A 166 -3.23 -9.97 9.68
N THR A 167 -2.08 -9.86 9.03
CA THR A 167 -0.98 -10.82 9.17
C THR A 167 -0.35 -10.76 10.54
N ARG A 168 -0.08 -9.55 11.05
CA ARG A 168 0.62 -9.35 12.32
C ARG A 168 -0.28 -9.46 13.54
N MET A 169 -1.51 -9.05 13.41
CA MET A 169 -2.48 -9.06 14.51
C MET A 169 -3.47 -10.23 14.42
N GLY A 170 -3.51 -10.97 13.32
CA GLY A 170 -4.43 -12.10 13.10
C GLY A 170 -4.01 -13.43 13.71
N GLY A 171 -3.02 -13.48 14.58
CA GLY A 171 -2.61 -14.71 15.27
C GLY A 171 -2.02 -15.82 14.38
N SER A 172 -1.88 -15.58 13.08
CA SER A 172 -1.20 -16.48 12.16
C SER A 172 0.31 -16.23 12.25
N ARG A 173 0.98 -17.01 13.08
CA ARG A 173 2.44 -17.10 13.06
C ARG A 173 2.86 -17.47 11.63
N PRO A 174 3.78 -16.76 10.98
CA PRO A 174 4.31 -17.21 9.70
C PRO A 174 4.93 -18.58 9.91
N LEU A 175 4.48 -19.59 9.16
CA LEU A 175 5.10 -20.91 9.09
C LEU A 175 6.50 -20.71 8.50
N GLY A 176 7.55 -20.67 9.35
CA GLY A 176 8.91 -20.59 8.83
C GLY A 176 9.99 -20.00 9.73
N GLU A 177 9.80 -19.91 11.05
CA GLU A 177 10.96 -19.77 11.95
C GLU A 177 10.99 -20.96 12.91
N THR A 178 11.73 -21.98 12.51
CA THR A 178 12.27 -23.02 13.39
C THR A 178 13.45 -22.44 14.19
N PRO A 179 13.56 -22.76 15.48
CA PRO A 179 14.62 -22.29 16.37
C PRO A 179 16.01 -22.75 15.93
#